data_951fceef99bc92c1bb937b5def665b1a
#
_entry.id   951fceef99bc92c1bb937b5def665b1a
#
_cell.length_a   1.000
_cell.length_b   1.000
_cell.length_c   1.000
_cell.angle_alpha   90.00
_cell.angle_beta   90.00
_cell.angle_gamma   90.00
#
_symmetry.space_group_name_H-M   'P 1'
#
loop_
_entity.id
_entity.type
_entity.pdbx_description
1 polymer ?
#
loop_
_entity_poly.entity_id
_entity_poly.type
_entity_poly.pdbx_seq_one_letter_code
_entity_poly.pdbx_strand_id
1 'polypeptide(L)'
;MKKFSLFLSVLTMLVVGLFIMPHTLVSAAEQPSMMDLIRESNYQVEETDKPKSAVLIDANTGKLLWGENPDASHNPASIMKLMVIYLTYEAMEKGQFDMETKVTATPRHEQIANIYEISNNKIVAGVEYPIKELIPMALVPSSNVATMMLAELVEPDAVVFLQKMNQKAQELGMTNTKIVNATGAEISSFRGLYGIEGVDAAQLDQTGSNVTTARDFAIFTYHLLNNYPQILDYTSTPTVSTMVGTPYEETFKTYNYSVPGADPDERNTSINYHLEGVDGLKTGSSPSGAFNIDMTAKRGDLRLIAIVFGVGHWEDQTGEFRRHPFANAMLNYGFNHFEVKEILPAGEQVIGEEKITLKQPLIDVVNKEDNPKPIINDKDELVLENPLPQVSDTIQPIKGDFETAEQAKKSAAKKDGETNLLDDVKDVMDMSHPIAKWIFILAGVILLFILILIIFLARDHKKRKRARQMRGERFK
;
A
#
# COMPACT_ATOMS: atom_id res chain seq x y z
N MET A 1 -65.72 -16.02 17.94
CA MET A 1 -64.41 -15.62 18.46
C MET A 1 -63.44 -16.80 18.60
N LYS A 2 -63.77 -17.95 19.16
CA LYS A 2 -62.85 -19.10 19.34
C LYS A 2 -62.34 -19.74 18.03
N LYS A 3 -63.11 -19.75 16.93
CA LYS A 3 -62.67 -20.30 15.63
C LYS A 3 -61.74 -19.37 14.85
N PHE A 4 -61.78 -18.07 15.07
CA PHE A 4 -60.92 -17.09 14.43
C PHE A 4 -59.52 -17.07 15.09
N SER A 5 -59.45 -17.27 16.40
CA SER A 5 -58.21 -17.39 17.15
C SER A 5 -57.39 -18.62 16.75
N LEU A 6 -58.06 -19.75 16.46
CA LEU A 6 -57.40 -20.99 16.05
C LEU A 6 -56.81 -20.86 14.62
N PHE A 7 -57.49 -20.15 13.71
CA PHE A 7 -57.01 -19.92 12.36
C PHE A 7 -55.81 -18.99 12.32
N LEU A 8 -55.78 -17.97 13.19
CA LEU A 8 -54.64 -17.07 13.31
C LEU A 8 -53.43 -17.76 13.91
N SER A 9 -53.59 -18.67 14.87
CA SER A 9 -52.50 -19.45 15.48
C SER A 9 -51.89 -20.46 14.50
N VAL A 10 -52.70 -21.09 13.63
CA VAL A 10 -52.21 -22.00 12.60
C VAL A 10 -51.49 -21.26 11.49
N LEU A 11 -51.95 -20.05 11.11
CA LEU A 11 -51.31 -19.21 10.11
C LEU A 11 -49.96 -18.66 10.61
N THR A 12 -49.89 -18.33 11.92
CA THR A 12 -48.60 -17.87 12.52
C THR A 12 -47.59 -19.02 12.61
N MET A 13 -48.02 -20.26 12.91
CA MET A 13 -47.12 -21.42 12.88
C MET A 13 -46.65 -21.78 11.47
N LEU A 14 -47.50 -21.60 10.45
CA LEU A 14 -47.11 -21.86 9.04
C LEU A 14 -46.14 -20.80 8.52
N VAL A 15 -46.25 -19.54 8.93
CA VAL A 15 -45.33 -18.45 8.54
C VAL A 15 -43.98 -18.58 9.27
N VAL A 16 -43.96 -19.01 10.51
CA VAL A 16 -42.72 -19.28 11.26
C VAL A 16 -42.01 -20.53 10.74
N GLY A 17 -42.75 -21.55 10.26
CA GLY A 17 -42.17 -22.77 9.68
C GLY A 17 -41.53 -22.58 8.31
N LEU A 18 -41.89 -21.52 7.57
CA LEU A 18 -41.29 -21.20 6.25
C LEU A 18 -39.96 -20.40 6.30
N PHE A 19 -39.59 -19.92 7.50
CA PHE A 19 -38.32 -19.19 7.69
C PHE A 19 -37.19 -20.02 8.34
N ILE A 20 -37.44 -21.29 8.66
CA ILE A 20 -36.39 -22.22 9.08
C ILE A 20 -36.03 -23.10 7.87
N MET A 21 -35.48 -22.48 6.80
CA MET A 21 -34.60 -23.25 5.95
C MET A 21 -33.32 -23.50 6.77
N PRO A 22 -32.83 -24.74 6.87
CA PRO A 22 -31.49 -24.95 7.38
C PRO A 22 -30.56 -24.24 6.38
N HIS A 23 -30.07 -23.08 6.76
CA HIS A 23 -28.85 -22.60 6.16
C HIS A 23 -27.84 -23.68 6.51
N THR A 24 -27.52 -24.55 5.57
CA THR A 24 -26.29 -25.31 5.62
C THR A 24 -25.22 -24.23 5.66
N LEU A 25 -24.76 -23.91 6.87
CA LEU A 25 -23.48 -23.30 7.07
C LEU A 25 -22.50 -24.23 6.38
N VAL A 26 -22.15 -23.93 5.13
CA VAL A 26 -20.90 -24.43 4.57
C VAL A 26 -19.87 -23.90 5.55
N SER A 27 -19.39 -24.76 6.43
CA SER A 27 -18.26 -24.47 7.30
C SER A 27 -17.15 -24.10 6.33
N ALA A 28 -16.81 -22.83 6.24
CA ALA A 28 -15.55 -22.43 5.67
C ALA A 28 -14.52 -23.29 6.40
N ALA A 29 -13.70 -24.03 5.68
CA ALA A 29 -12.64 -24.82 6.28
C ALA A 29 -11.90 -23.88 7.22
N GLU A 30 -11.78 -24.28 8.48
CA GLU A 30 -11.18 -23.44 9.52
C GLU A 30 -9.72 -23.18 9.06
N GLN A 31 -9.37 -21.92 8.90
CA GLN A 31 -8.03 -21.54 8.47
C GLN A 31 -6.99 -22.14 9.43
N PRO A 32 -5.89 -22.76 8.93
CA PRO A 32 -4.89 -23.35 9.79
C PRO A 32 -4.28 -22.33 10.74
N SER A 33 -3.96 -22.70 11.97
CA SER A 33 -3.28 -21.83 12.92
C SER A 33 -1.82 -21.60 12.51
N MET A 34 -1.16 -20.57 13.07
CA MET A 34 0.27 -20.36 12.89
C MET A 34 1.10 -21.61 13.22
N MET A 35 0.74 -22.35 14.28
CA MET A 35 1.45 -23.56 14.67
C MET A 35 1.19 -24.74 13.72
N ASP A 36 0.08 -24.73 12.97
CA ASP A 36 -0.15 -25.68 11.88
C ASP A 36 0.79 -25.38 10.70
N LEU A 37 0.97 -24.11 10.33
CA LEU A 37 1.93 -23.71 9.30
C LEU A 37 3.37 -24.09 9.67
N ILE A 38 3.72 -23.91 10.94
CA ILE A 38 5.03 -24.32 11.48
C ILE A 38 5.23 -25.83 11.32
N ARG A 39 4.21 -26.64 11.68
CA ARG A 39 4.27 -28.10 11.54
C ARG A 39 4.34 -28.55 10.08
N GLU A 40 3.54 -27.95 9.20
CA GLU A 40 3.58 -28.21 7.75
C GLU A 40 4.97 -27.94 7.16
N SER A 41 5.62 -26.87 7.62
CA SER A 41 6.94 -26.46 7.14
C SER A 41 8.10 -27.18 7.87
N ASN A 42 7.82 -28.08 8.81
CA ASN A 42 8.82 -28.83 9.62
C ASN A 42 9.77 -27.94 10.43
N TYR A 43 9.36 -26.73 10.82
CA TYR A 43 10.15 -25.90 11.73
C TYR A 43 9.93 -26.32 13.19
N GLN A 44 10.99 -26.11 14.00
CA GLN A 44 10.96 -26.33 15.45
C GLN A 44 10.95 -24.94 16.13
N VAL A 45 9.87 -24.64 16.84
CA VAL A 45 9.69 -23.39 17.58
C VAL A 45 8.99 -23.69 18.91
N GLU A 46 9.16 -22.81 19.89
CA GLU A 46 8.41 -22.86 21.13
C GLU A 46 7.06 -22.15 20.96
N GLU A 47 6.01 -22.66 21.60
CA GLU A 47 4.69 -22.03 21.57
C GLU A 47 4.72 -20.61 22.15
N THR A 48 5.62 -20.36 23.12
CA THR A 48 5.84 -19.04 23.74
C THR A 48 6.42 -18.01 22.80
N ASP A 49 7.01 -18.44 21.69
CA ASP A 49 7.57 -17.55 20.65
C ASP A 49 6.55 -17.15 19.59
N LYS A 50 5.36 -17.75 19.62
CA LYS A 50 4.30 -17.51 18.65
C LYS A 50 4.05 -16.00 18.47
N PRO A 51 3.98 -15.50 17.23
CA PRO A 51 3.71 -14.09 16.96
C PRO A 51 2.36 -13.65 17.52
N LYS A 52 2.29 -12.40 17.95
CA LYS A 52 1.04 -11.80 18.42
C LYS A 52 0.09 -11.44 17.29
N SER A 53 0.64 -11.14 16.10
CA SER A 53 -0.11 -10.75 14.92
C SER A 53 0.67 -11.13 13.66
N ALA A 54 -0.04 -11.68 12.65
CA ALA A 54 0.59 -12.03 11.38
C ALA A 54 -0.42 -11.98 10.21
N VAL A 55 0.08 -11.62 9.01
CA VAL A 55 -0.69 -11.53 7.76
C VAL A 55 0.15 -11.99 6.59
N LEU A 56 -0.45 -12.78 5.70
CA LEU A 56 0.11 -13.16 4.40
C LEU A 56 -0.80 -12.66 3.28
N ILE A 57 -0.23 -11.95 2.32
CA ILE A 57 -0.95 -11.46 1.14
C ILE A 57 -0.21 -11.79 -0.16
N ASP A 58 -0.94 -11.80 -1.27
CA ASP A 58 -0.34 -11.66 -2.60
C ASP A 58 0.04 -10.21 -2.87
N ALA A 59 1.28 -9.98 -3.25
CA ALA A 59 1.83 -8.64 -3.45
C ALA A 59 1.32 -7.94 -4.72
N ASN A 60 0.81 -8.68 -5.70
CA ASN A 60 0.35 -8.11 -6.96
C ASN A 60 -1.12 -7.67 -6.88
N THR A 61 -1.95 -8.44 -6.20
CA THR A 61 -3.41 -8.19 -6.13
C THR A 61 -3.87 -7.64 -4.78
N GLY A 62 -3.04 -7.71 -3.73
CA GLY A 62 -3.41 -7.34 -2.37
C GLY A 62 -4.41 -8.31 -1.73
N LYS A 63 -4.58 -9.51 -2.28
CA LYS A 63 -5.47 -10.52 -1.71
C LYS A 63 -4.90 -11.10 -0.43
N LEU A 64 -5.76 -11.19 0.60
CA LEU A 64 -5.46 -11.83 1.87
C LEU A 64 -5.48 -13.35 1.69
N LEU A 65 -4.33 -13.99 1.89
CA LEU A 65 -4.18 -15.44 1.75
C LEU A 65 -4.26 -16.14 3.10
N TRP A 66 -3.80 -15.49 4.17
CA TRP A 66 -3.85 -15.99 5.53
C TRP A 66 -3.65 -14.85 6.53
N GLY A 67 -4.21 -15.00 7.76
CA GLY A 67 -3.97 -14.04 8.83
C GLY A 67 -4.37 -14.56 10.20
N GLU A 68 -3.56 -14.27 11.21
CA GLU A 68 -3.87 -14.53 12.62
C GLU A 68 -3.72 -13.25 13.43
N ASN A 69 -4.81 -12.82 14.09
CA ASN A 69 -4.92 -11.53 14.78
C ASN A 69 -4.46 -10.33 13.93
N PRO A 70 -4.88 -10.22 12.64
CA PRO A 70 -4.30 -9.27 11.68
C PRO A 70 -4.44 -7.80 12.14
N ASP A 71 -5.45 -7.50 12.94
CA ASP A 71 -5.83 -6.16 13.38
C ASP A 71 -5.38 -5.85 14.82
N ALA A 72 -4.60 -6.74 15.45
CA ALA A 72 -4.05 -6.49 16.76
C ALA A 72 -3.00 -5.36 16.71
N SER A 73 -3.15 -4.36 17.58
CA SER A 73 -2.23 -3.23 17.71
C SER A 73 -0.85 -3.70 18.15
N HIS A 74 0.19 -3.21 17.47
CA HIS A 74 1.56 -3.58 17.74
C HIS A 74 2.55 -2.44 17.44
N ASN A 75 3.72 -2.47 18.11
CA ASN A 75 4.83 -1.58 17.78
C ASN A 75 5.71 -2.22 16.69
N PRO A 76 5.78 -1.64 15.46
CA PRO A 76 6.56 -2.20 14.36
C PRO A 76 8.08 -2.05 14.55
N ALA A 77 8.54 -1.27 15.51
CA ALA A 77 9.94 -0.91 15.71
C ALA A 77 10.57 -0.40 14.39
N SER A 78 11.81 -0.80 14.09
CA SER A 78 12.56 -0.34 12.91
C SER A 78 11.94 -0.69 11.54
N ILE A 79 10.88 -1.49 11.47
CA ILE A 79 10.14 -1.67 10.21
C ILE A 79 9.54 -0.33 9.75
N MET A 80 9.23 0.59 10.67
CA MET A 80 8.74 1.94 10.35
C MET A 80 9.66 2.74 9.42
N LYS A 81 10.95 2.45 9.37
CA LYS A 81 11.91 3.10 8.45
C LYS A 81 11.52 2.96 6.97
N LEU A 82 10.78 1.91 6.62
CA LEU A 82 10.25 1.72 5.27
C LEU A 82 9.35 2.88 4.85
N MET A 83 8.58 3.49 5.77
CA MET A 83 7.76 4.67 5.47
C MET A 83 8.63 5.91 5.14
N VAL A 84 9.75 6.08 5.80
CA VAL A 84 10.70 7.17 5.47
C VAL A 84 11.26 6.97 4.07
N ILE A 85 11.63 5.74 3.72
CA ILE A 85 12.14 5.40 2.38
C ILE A 85 11.06 5.58 1.32
N TYR A 86 9.81 5.19 1.60
CA TYR A 86 8.68 5.44 0.71
C TYR A 86 8.53 6.94 0.41
N LEU A 87 8.53 7.79 1.44
CA LEU A 87 8.42 9.24 1.27
C LEU A 87 9.65 9.84 0.57
N THR A 88 10.83 9.25 0.74
CA THR A 88 12.04 9.64 0.01
C THR A 88 11.89 9.35 -1.49
N TYR A 89 11.42 8.15 -1.87
CA TYR A 89 11.14 7.81 -3.26
C TYR A 89 10.03 8.70 -3.86
N GLU A 90 8.96 8.95 -3.11
CA GLU A 90 7.88 9.84 -3.56
C GLU A 90 8.37 11.28 -3.79
N ALA A 91 9.28 11.78 -2.96
CA ALA A 91 9.89 13.10 -3.14
C ALA A 91 10.80 13.15 -4.39
N MET A 92 11.53 12.07 -4.69
CA MET A 92 12.29 11.92 -5.93
C MET A 92 11.39 11.88 -7.17
N GLU A 93 10.28 11.14 -7.11
CA GLU A 93 9.29 11.09 -8.20
C GLU A 93 8.70 12.49 -8.48
N LYS A 94 8.52 13.31 -7.45
CA LYS A 94 8.10 14.72 -7.55
C LYS A 94 9.24 15.66 -8.02
N GLY A 95 10.44 15.14 -8.30
CA GLY A 95 11.59 15.90 -8.81
C GLY A 95 12.24 16.82 -7.79
N GLN A 96 12.07 16.58 -6.48
CA GLN A 96 12.68 17.41 -5.44
C GLN A 96 14.19 17.17 -5.34
N PHE A 97 14.62 15.94 -5.57
CA PHE A 97 16.01 15.49 -5.57
C PHE A 97 16.10 14.13 -6.29
N ASP A 98 17.32 13.60 -6.46
CA ASP A 98 17.59 12.31 -7.10
C ASP A 98 18.54 11.45 -6.26
N MET A 99 18.85 10.23 -6.72
CA MET A 99 19.72 9.27 -6.00
C MET A 99 21.17 9.77 -5.81
N GLU A 100 21.64 10.69 -6.65
CA GLU A 100 22.99 11.29 -6.57
C GLU A 100 23.01 12.54 -5.67
N THR A 101 21.86 13.02 -5.26
CA THR A 101 21.75 14.17 -4.33
C THR A 101 22.44 13.84 -3.02
N LYS A 102 23.32 14.73 -2.58
CA LYS A 102 24.18 14.53 -1.41
C LYS A 102 23.63 15.25 -0.20
N VAL A 103 23.65 14.56 0.93
CA VAL A 103 23.32 15.12 2.25
C VAL A 103 24.60 15.27 3.04
N THR A 104 24.96 16.49 3.43
CA THR A 104 26.15 16.74 4.28
C THR A 104 25.82 16.38 5.72
N ALA A 105 26.54 15.43 6.30
CA ALA A 105 26.39 15.07 7.69
C ALA A 105 26.82 16.22 8.61
N THR A 106 26.00 16.56 9.57
CA THR A 106 26.28 17.58 10.60
C THR A 106 26.96 16.95 11.82
N PRO A 107 27.57 17.77 12.73
CA PRO A 107 28.06 17.26 14.02
C PRO A 107 26.98 16.55 14.86
N ARG A 108 25.71 16.95 14.72
CA ARG A 108 24.58 16.28 15.34
C ARG A 108 24.36 14.87 14.79
N HIS A 109 24.45 14.68 13.48
CA HIS A 109 24.36 13.35 12.84
C HIS A 109 25.48 12.42 13.33
N GLU A 110 26.71 12.92 13.44
CA GLU A 110 27.83 12.13 13.99
C GLU A 110 27.60 11.78 15.48
N GLN A 111 27.02 12.68 16.28
CA GLN A 111 26.64 12.37 17.65
C GLN A 111 25.55 11.28 17.72
N ILE A 112 24.53 11.33 16.86
CA ILE A 112 23.51 10.27 16.77
C ILE A 112 24.15 8.95 16.35
N ALA A 113 25.05 8.96 15.36
CA ALA A 113 25.76 7.76 14.91
C ALA A 113 26.53 7.05 16.04
N ASN A 114 26.97 7.80 17.06
CA ASN A 114 27.69 7.29 18.22
C ASN A 114 26.78 6.87 19.39
N ILE A 115 25.46 6.88 19.24
CA ILE A 115 24.52 6.31 20.21
C ILE A 115 24.43 4.80 19.97
N TYR A 116 25.11 4.00 20.80
CA TYR A 116 25.23 2.55 20.61
C TYR A 116 24.02 1.76 21.12
N GLU A 117 23.13 2.37 21.87
CA GLU A 117 21.88 1.74 22.37
C GLU A 117 20.81 1.60 21.28
N ILE A 118 20.96 2.32 20.17
CA ILE A 118 20.10 2.22 18.99
C ILE A 118 20.93 1.83 17.75
N SER A 119 20.29 1.15 16.79
CA SER A 119 20.99 0.71 15.57
C SER A 119 21.51 1.91 14.77
N ASN A 120 22.80 1.97 14.53
CA ASN A 120 23.45 2.98 13.71
C ASN A 120 24.61 2.39 12.91
N ASN A 121 25.09 3.14 11.94
CA ASN A 121 26.37 2.96 11.27
C ASN A 121 27.22 4.21 11.47
N LYS A 122 28.46 4.18 11.04
CA LYS A 122 29.39 5.31 11.14
C LYS A 122 28.98 6.41 10.17
N ILE A 123 28.66 7.58 10.73
CA ILE A 123 28.47 8.84 9.97
C ILE A 123 29.44 9.89 10.53
N VAL A 124 30.12 10.59 9.64
CA VAL A 124 31.19 11.55 9.98
C VAL A 124 30.76 12.96 9.58
N ALA A 125 30.84 13.91 10.49
CA ALA A 125 30.48 15.31 10.23
C ALA A 125 31.29 15.91 9.08
N GLY A 126 30.65 16.68 8.22
CA GLY A 126 31.23 17.31 7.05
C GLY A 126 31.36 16.40 5.82
N VAL A 127 31.10 15.10 5.95
CA VAL A 127 31.08 14.16 4.81
C VAL A 127 29.73 14.24 4.10
N GLU A 128 29.76 14.21 2.78
CA GLU A 128 28.59 14.16 1.92
C GLU A 128 28.20 12.72 1.60
N TYR A 129 26.97 12.33 1.96
CA TYR A 129 26.41 11.01 1.70
C TYR A 129 25.31 11.12 0.64
N PRO A 130 25.49 10.51 -0.56
CA PRO A 130 24.42 10.44 -1.56
C PRO A 130 23.21 9.65 -1.04
N ILE A 131 22.01 9.96 -1.51
CA ILE A 131 20.78 9.23 -1.15
C ILE A 131 20.91 7.73 -1.42
N LYS A 132 21.52 7.34 -2.56
CA LYS A 132 21.77 5.94 -2.92
C LYS A 132 22.61 5.17 -1.89
N GLU A 133 23.39 5.87 -1.07
CA GLU A 133 24.17 5.28 0.02
C GLU A 133 23.40 5.30 1.35
N LEU A 134 22.58 6.36 1.60
CA LEU A 134 21.78 6.46 2.83
C LEU A 134 20.63 5.44 2.88
N ILE A 135 20.00 5.14 1.73
CA ILE A 135 18.92 4.15 1.67
C ILE A 135 19.38 2.76 2.14
N PRO A 136 20.44 2.14 1.58
CA PRO A 136 20.93 0.86 2.07
C PRO A 136 21.43 0.92 3.53
N MET A 137 22.00 2.04 4.00
CA MET A 137 22.35 2.22 5.42
C MET A 137 21.10 2.19 6.32
N ALA A 138 19.99 2.78 5.91
CA ALA A 138 18.73 2.74 6.67
C ALA A 138 18.08 1.34 6.64
N LEU A 139 18.20 0.61 5.53
CA LEU A 139 17.57 -0.71 5.33
C LEU A 139 18.34 -1.83 6.01
N VAL A 140 19.62 -2.02 5.65
CA VAL A 140 20.39 -3.24 5.95
C VAL A 140 20.90 -3.25 7.40
N PRO A 141 21.74 -2.30 7.86
CA PRO A 141 22.12 -2.24 9.28
C PRO A 141 21.05 -1.54 10.13
N SER A 142 19.93 -1.12 9.52
CA SER A 142 18.85 -0.44 10.24
C SER A 142 19.24 0.89 10.86
N SER A 143 20.14 1.65 10.23
CA SER A 143 20.69 2.89 10.77
C SER A 143 19.64 3.94 11.06
N ASN A 144 19.53 4.36 12.31
CA ASN A 144 18.64 5.44 12.73
C ASN A 144 19.16 6.80 12.20
N VAL A 145 20.47 7.04 12.25
CA VAL A 145 21.03 8.30 11.76
C VAL A 145 20.85 8.47 10.25
N ALA A 146 21.05 7.43 9.44
CA ALA A 146 20.81 7.50 7.99
C ALA A 146 19.32 7.74 7.70
N THR A 147 18.42 7.11 8.48
CA THR A 147 16.97 7.34 8.38
C THR A 147 16.61 8.80 8.72
N MET A 148 17.22 9.37 9.76
CA MET A 148 17.01 10.79 10.11
C MET A 148 17.51 11.73 9.02
N MET A 149 18.67 11.45 8.42
CA MET A 149 19.21 12.26 7.30
C MET A 149 18.27 12.24 6.09
N LEU A 150 17.65 11.09 5.76
CA LEU A 150 16.64 10.98 4.70
C LEU A 150 15.35 11.72 5.07
N ALA A 151 14.88 11.57 6.30
CA ALA A 151 13.67 12.26 6.78
C ALA A 151 13.82 13.78 6.73
N GLU A 152 14.95 14.31 7.18
CA GLU A 152 15.28 15.74 7.20
C GLU A 152 15.49 16.32 5.79
N LEU A 153 15.94 15.51 4.84
CA LEU A 153 16.01 15.92 3.45
C LEU A 153 14.62 16.09 2.83
N VAL A 154 13.68 15.21 3.16
CA VAL A 154 12.28 15.29 2.67
C VAL A 154 11.54 16.43 3.36
N GLU A 155 11.75 16.61 4.67
CA GLU A 155 11.15 17.67 5.47
C GLU A 155 12.01 17.93 6.71
N PRO A 156 12.66 19.10 6.79
CA PRO A 156 13.54 19.45 7.90
C PRO A 156 12.83 19.56 9.26
N ASP A 157 11.57 19.98 9.26
CA ASP A 157 10.77 20.05 10.50
C ASP A 157 10.25 18.66 10.87
N ALA A 158 10.76 18.12 12.00
CA ALA A 158 10.41 16.78 12.47
C ALA A 158 8.89 16.65 12.79
N VAL A 159 8.24 17.72 13.26
CA VAL A 159 6.80 17.71 13.55
C VAL A 159 6.02 17.59 12.24
N VAL A 160 6.38 18.40 11.24
CA VAL A 160 5.77 18.37 9.91
C VAL A 160 6.05 17.06 9.21
N PHE A 161 7.26 16.50 9.35
CA PHE A 161 7.58 15.19 8.79
C PHE A 161 6.71 14.07 9.36
N LEU A 162 6.51 14.03 10.67
CA LEU A 162 5.61 13.05 11.31
C LEU A 162 4.15 13.24 10.88
N GLN A 163 3.71 14.47 10.65
CA GLN A 163 2.38 14.73 10.07
C GLN A 163 2.28 14.15 8.65
N LYS A 164 3.30 14.33 7.80
CA LYS A 164 3.38 13.72 6.45
C LYS A 164 3.34 12.19 6.51
N MET A 165 4.07 11.56 7.44
CA MET A 165 4.01 10.10 7.62
C MET A 165 2.61 9.62 7.99
N ASN A 166 1.94 10.29 8.96
CA ASN A 166 0.58 9.92 9.36
C ASN A 166 -0.44 10.17 8.23
N GLN A 167 -0.32 11.28 7.50
CA GLN A 167 -1.15 11.55 6.35
C GLN A 167 -0.97 10.47 5.28
N LYS A 168 0.27 10.08 4.97
CA LYS A 168 0.56 9.01 4.02
C LYS A 168 -0.03 7.68 4.46
N ALA A 169 0.08 7.33 5.74
CA ALA A 169 -0.56 6.12 6.28
C ALA A 169 -2.07 6.12 6.01
N GLN A 170 -2.77 7.23 6.25
CA GLN A 170 -4.20 7.35 5.96
C GLN A 170 -4.51 7.27 4.45
N GLU A 171 -3.71 7.93 3.60
CA GLU A 171 -3.85 7.89 2.14
C GLU A 171 -3.73 6.46 1.59
N LEU A 172 -2.85 5.64 2.17
CA LEU A 172 -2.65 4.24 1.79
C LEU A 172 -3.70 3.29 2.39
N GLY A 173 -4.54 3.77 3.32
CA GLY A 173 -5.56 2.95 3.98
C GLY A 173 -5.10 2.27 5.29
N MET A 174 -4.00 2.70 5.89
CA MET A 174 -3.49 2.21 7.19
C MET A 174 -4.27 2.87 8.35
N THR A 175 -5.54 2.52 8.50
CA THR A 175 -6.47 3.23 9.40
C THR A 175 -6.23 3.00 10.89
N ASN A 176 -5.47 1.97 11.25
CA ASN A 176 -5.11 1.63 12.64
C ASN A 176 -3.66 2.00 12.97
N THR A 177 -3.04 2.88 12.16
CA THR A 177 -1.63 3.26 12.33
C THR A 177 -1.53 4.68 12.88
N LYS A 178 -0.70 4.82 13.92
CA LYS A 178 -0.31 6.11 14.51
C LYS A 178 1.21 6.17 14.61
N ILE A 179 1.81 7.18 13.98
CA ILE A 179 3.26 7.37 13.90
C ILE A 179 3.64 8.56 14.77
N VAL A 180 4.53 8.32 15.74
CA VAL A 180 5.03 9.33 16.69
C VAL A 180 6.54 9.52 16.58
N ASN A 181 7.24 8.64 15.84
CA ASN A 181 8.66 8.80 15.51
C ASN A 181 8.96 8.18 14.12
N ALA A 182 9.98 8.70 13.43
CA ALA A 182 10.29 8.32 12.06
C ALA A 182 11.06 6.99 11.95
N THR A 183 11.79 6.59 12.98
CA THR A 183 12.78 5.50 12.90
C THR A 183 12.33 4.19 13.51
N GLY A 184 11.26 4.22 14.32
CA GLY A 184 10.82 3.10 15.14
C GLY A 184 11.51 3.02 16.53
N ALA A 185 12.49 3.88 16.80
CA ALA A 185 13.06 4.06 18.14
C ALA A 185 12.41 5.25 18.84
N GLU A 186 12.20 5.15 20.14
CA GLU A 186 11.64 6.24 20.93
C GLU A 186 12.51 7.51 20.83
N ILE A 187 11.89 8.68 20.77
CA ILE A 187 12.60 9.96 20.61
C ILE A 187 13.59 10.20 21.75
N SER A 188 13.24 9.79 22.96
CA SER A 188 14.12 9.86 24.14
C SER A 188 15.46 9.12 23.95
N SER A 189 15.49 8.05 23.14
CA SER A 189 16.69 7.28 22.84
C SER A 189 17.73 8.09 22.06
N PHE A 190 17.34 9.18 21.42
CA PHE A 190 18.24 10.11 20.72
C PHE A 190 18.90 11.14 21.63
N ARG A 191 18.65 11.09 22.94
CA ARG A 191 19.32 11.95 23.94
C ARG A 191 19.20 13.45 23.64
N GLY A 192 18.05 13.90 23.15
CA GLY A 192 17.80 15.29 22.75
C GLY A 192 18.30 15.68 21.35
N LEU A 193 18.87 14.73 20.59
CA LEU A 193 19.38 14.98 19.24
C LEU A 193 18.33 14.67 18.14
N TYR A 194 17.08 14.34 18.49
CA TYR A 194 16.01 14.13 17.53
C TYR A 194 15.52 15.47 16.96
N GLY A 195 15.44 15.59 15.63
CA GLY A 195 15.10 16.84 14.95
C GLY A 195 16.30 17.75 14.75
N ILE A 196 16.14 18.87 14.04
CA ILE A 196 17.17 19.85 13.77
C ILE A 196 17.18 20.98 14.81
N GLU A 197 18.30 21.67 14.92
CA GLU A 197 18.44 22.82 15.83
C GLU A 197 17.43 23.93 15.46
N GLY A 198 16.70 24.42 16.48
CA GLY A 198 15.68 25.46 16.30
C GLY A 198 14.26 24.92 16.10
N VAL A 199 14.08 23.61 15.90
CA VAL A 199 12.76 22.98 15.92
C VAL A 199 12.37 22.62 17.34
N ASP A 200 11.16 22.99 17.77
CA ASP A 200 10.64 22.66 19.11
C ASP A 200 10.24 21.18 19.21
N ALA A 201 11.24 20.33 19.45
CA ALA A 201 11.03 18.90 19.65
C ALA A 201 10.22 18.59 20.94
N ALA A 202 9.98 19.57 21.83
CA ALA A 202 9.17 19.38 23.03
C ALA A 202 7.69 19.08 22.71
N GLN A 203 7.23 19.38 21.49
CA GLN A 203 5.89 19.03 21.02
C GLN A 203 5.76 17.56 20.65
N LEU A 204 6.87 16.82 20.50
CA LEU A 204 6.88 15.42 20.13
C LEU A 204 6.71 14.52 21.36
N ASP A 205 6.07 13.37 21.14
CA ASP A 205 5.94 12.34 22.18
C ASP A 205 7.29 11.63 22.41
N GLN A 206 8.00 12.04 23.47
CA GLN A 206 9.37 11.61 23.74
C GLN A 206 9.49 10.10 24.02
N THR A 207 8.47 9.48 24.60
CA THR A 207 8.47 8.09 25.07
C THR A 207 7.46 7.22 24.34
N GLY A 208 6.69 7.80 23.42
CA GLY A 208 5.70 7.09 22.64
C GLY A 208 6.33 6.14 21.63
N SER A 209 5.74 4.96 21.51
CA SER A 209 6.03 4.00 20.43
C SER A 209 5.04 4.19 19.29
N ASN A 210 5.50 3.93 18.07
CA ASN A 210 4.60 3.80 16.91
C ASN A 210 3.62 2.65 17.15
N VAL A 211 2.39 2.82 16.66
CA VAL A 211 1.35 1.79 16.72
C VAL A 211 0.86 1.50 15.31
N THR A 212 0.76 0.22 14.98
CA THR A 212 0.21 -0.26 13.70
C THR A 212 -0.43 -1.63 13.88
N THR A 213 -0.88 -2.26 12.79
CA THR A 213 -1.36 -3.64 12.74
C THR A 213 -0.63 -4.40 11.63
N ALA A 214 -0.63 -5.73 11.68
CA ALA A 214 -0.05 -6.53 10.59
C ALA A 214 -0.80 -6.30 9.27
N ARG A 215 -2.13 -6.09 9.31
CA ARG A 215 -2.94 -5.70 8.16
C ARG A 215 -2.48 -4.37 7.56
N ASP A 216 -2.40 -3.32 8.38
CA ASP A 216 -2.00 -1.98 7.93
C ASP A 216 -0.60 -2.03 7.28
N PHE A 217 0.32 -2.78 7.89
CA PHE A 217 1.66 -2.91 7.34
C PHE A 217 1.70 -3.74 6.04
N ALA A 218 0.84 -4.75 5.90
CA ALA A 218 0.69 -5.49 4.64
C ALA A 218 0.15 -4.58 3.52
N ILE A 219 -0.82 -3.70 3.83
CA ILE A 219 -1.32 -2.67 2.90
C ILE A 219 -0.18 -1.73 2.48
N PHE A 220 0.60 -1.25 3.45
CA PHE A 220 1.75 -0.39 3.18
C PHE A 220 2.77 -1.07 2.28
N THR A 221 3.16 -2.30 2.60
CA THR A 221 4.17 -3.06 1.84
C THR A 221 3.68 -3.41 0.44
N TYR A 222 2.38 -3.68 0.27
CA TYR A 222 1.75 -3.79 -1.05
C TYR A 222 2.01 -2.52 -1.90
N HIS A 223 1.71 -1.35 -1.36
CA HIS A 223 1.95 -0.09 -2.09
C HIS A 223 3.43 0.20 -2.29
N LEU A 224 4.28 -0.11 -1.31
CA LEU A 224 5.73 0.08 -1.44
C LEU A 224 6.31 -0.74 -2.59
N LEU A 225 5.98 -2.02 -2.69
CA LEU A 225 6.52 -2.90 -3.73
C LEU A 225 5.93 -2.61 -5.12
N ASN A 226 4.67 -2.16 -5.19
CA ASN A 226 4.05 -1.81 -6.47
C ASN A 226 4.53 -0.45 -7.00
N ASN A 227 4.82 0.52 -6.13
CA ASN A 227 5.26 1.85 -6.54
C ASN A 227 6.79 1.95 -6.65
N TYR A 228 7.54 1.30 -5.76
CA TYR A 228 8.99 1.44 -5.63
C TYR A 228 9.71 0.08 -5.49
N PRO A 229 9.55 -0.84 -6.47
CA PRO A 229 10.13 -2.19 -6.40
C PRO A 229 11.68 -2.20 -6.33
N GLN A 230 12.34 -1.10 -6.72
CA GLN A 230 13.80 -0.96 -6.65
C GLN A 230 14.35 -1.03 -5.22
N ILE A 231 13.52 -0.98 -4.18
CA ILE A 231 13.95 -1.22 -2.80
C ILE A 231 14.54 -2.63 -2.64
N LEU A 232 14.08 -3.59 -3.44
CA LEU A 232 14.56 -4.97 -3.44
C LEU A 232 16.02 -5.09 -3.91
N ASP A 233 16.55 -4.12 -4.67
CA ASP A 233 17.96 -4.11 -5.10
C ASP A 233 18.91 -4.10 -3.88
N TYR A 234 18.46 -3.56 -2.75
CA TYR A 234 19.26 -3.49 -1.52
C TYR A 234 18.94 -4.62 -0.54
N THR A 235 17.73 -5.15 -0.54
CA THR A 235 17.26 -6.11 0.49
C THR A 235 17.38 -7.56 0.07
N SER A 236 17.57 -7.83 -1.23
CA SER A 236 17.70 -9.19 -1.80
C SER A 236 19.08 -9.80 -1.64
N THR A 237 20.06 -9.02 -1.16
CA THR A 237 21.45 -9.47 -1.04
C THR A 237 21.85 -9.71 0.43
N PRO A 238 22.69 -10.72 0.71
CA PRO A 238 23.12 -11.02 2.07
C PRO A 238 24.04 -9.93 2.66
N THR A 239 24.73 -9.16 1.79
CA THR A 239 25.64 -8.08 2.17
C THR A 239 25.50 -6.91 1.23
N VAL A 240 25.65 -5.68 1.77
CA VAL A 240 25.66 -4.44 1.00
C VAL A 240 26.83 -3.59 1.44
N SER A 241 27.63 -3.09 0.47
CA SER A 241 28.69 -2.13 0.73
C SER A 241 28.24 -0.73 0.33
N THR A 242 28.57 0.25 1.14
CA THR A 242 28.25 1.68 0.92
C THR A 242 29.52 2.50 0.93
N MET A 243 29.46 3.69 0.29
CA MET A 243 30.59 4.61 0.16
C MET A 243 31.87 3.96 -0.42
N VAL A 244 31.70 3.00 -1.31
CA VAL A 244 32.76 2.16 -1.87
C VAL A 244 33.88 3.01 -2.50
N GLY A 245 35.13 2.67 -2.19
CA GLY A 245 36.32 3.38 -2.68
C GLY A 245 36.62 4.69 -1.96
N THR A 246 35.90 5.01 -0.88
CA THR A 246 36.16 6.17 -0.02
C THR A 246 36.71 5.73 1.36
N PRO A 247 37.27 6.65 2.16
CA PRO A 247 37.65 6.36 3.54
C PRO A 247 36.47 6.02 4.48
N TYR A 248 35.25 6.11 3.97
CA TYR A 248 34.01 5.89 4.70
C TYR A 248 33.28 4.64 4.23
N GLU A 249 33.95 3.77 3.49
CA GLU A 249 33.41 2.51 3.04
C GLU A 249 33.06 1.59 4.22
N GLU A 250 31.83 1.08 4.22
CA GLU A 250 31.34 0.08 5.17
C GLU A 250 30.60 -1.04 4.43
N THR A 251 30.72 -2.26 4.93
CA THR A 251 29.97 -3.43 4.43
C THR A 251 29.06 -3.95 5.55
N PHE A 252 27.79 -4.07 5.25
CA PHE A 252 26.75 -4.50 6.17
C PHE A 252 26.24 -5.89 5.80
N LYS A 253 25.97 -6.73 6.80
CA LYS A 253 25.23 -7.98 6.65
C LYS A 253 23.74 -7.74 6.94
N THR A 254 22.88 -8.41 6.20
CA THR A 254 21.44 -8.35 6.44
C THR A 254 21.06 -9.04 7.75
N TYR A 255 20.05 -8.51 8.45
CA TYR A 255 19.38 -9.17 9.56
C TYR A 255 18.20 -10.06 9.12
N ASN A 256 17.90 -10.08 7.81
CA ASN A 256 16.96 -11.05 7.25
C ASN A 256 17.69 -12.31 6.86
N TYR A 257 17.83 -13.23 7.80
CA TYR A 257 18.56 -14.50 7.61
C TYR A 257 17.83 -15.49 6.68
N SER A 258 16.61 -15.17 6.23
CA SER A 258 15.91 -15.97 5.21
C SER A 258 16.38 -15.66 3.79
N VAL A 259 17.07 -14.54 3.57
CA VAL A 259 17.68 -14.20 2.26
C VAL A 259 18.71 -15.25 1.90
N PRO A 260 18.68 -15.82 0.69
CA PRO A 260 19.67 -16.81 0.26
C PRO A 260 21.11 -16.28 0.37
N GLY A 261 21.96 -17.04 1.04
CA GLY A 261 23.37 -16.68 1.29
C GLY A 261 23.58 -15.76 2.51
N ALA A 262 22.51 -15.33 3.20
CA ALA A 262 22.67 -14.64 4.47
C ALA A 262 23.25 -15.59 5.53
N ASP A 263 24.28 -15.10 6.21
CA ASP A 263 24.97 -15.86 7.25
C ASP A 263 24.50 -15.34 8.62
N PRO A 264 23.70 -16.14 9.37
CA PRO A 264 23.36 -15.77 10.73
C PRO A 264 24.67 -15.68 11.54
N ASP A 265 24.73 -14.68 12.39
CA ASP A 265 25.83 -14.41 13.30
C ASP A 265 26.44 -15.72 13.88
N GLU A 266 27.72 -15.72 14.11
CA GLU A 266 28.51 -16.84 14.67
C GLU A 266 27.88 -17.48 15.92
N ARG A 267 26.96 -16.78 16.57
CA ARG A 267 26.20 -17.25 17.74
C ARG A 267 25.17 -18.33 17.44
N ASN A 268 24.75 -18.51 16.17
CA ASN A 268 23.68 -19.46 15.80
C ASN A 268 23.93 -20.14 14.45
N THR A 269 25.10 -20.79 14.31
CA THR A 269 25.55 -21.40 13.06
C THR A 269 24.84 -22.70 12.69
N SER A 270 23.99 -23.27 13.57
CA SER A 270 23.40 -24.60 13.39
C SER A 270 22.09 -24.64 12.64
N ILE A 271 21.43 -23.46 12.42
CA ILE A 271 20.13 -23.39 11.80
C ILE A 271 20.22 -22.62 10.48
N ASN A 272 19.84 -23.27 9.40
CA ASN A 272 19.69 -22.63 8.11
C ASN A 272 18.27 -22.06 8.00
N TYR A 273 18.15 -20.72 7.92
CA TYR A 273 16.88 -20.02 7.72
C TYR A 273 16.58 -19.74 6.25
N HIS A 274 17.51 -20.00 5.34
CA HIS A 274 17.36 -19.65 3.93
C HIS A 274 16.05 -20.19 3.35
N LEU A 275 15.33 -19.34 2.65
CA LEU A 275 14.13 -19.72 1.93
C LEU A 275 14.23 -19.21 0.48
N GLU A 276 14.06 -20.12 -0.47
CA GLU A 276 14.08 -19.80 -1.89
C GLU A 276 13.06 -18.71 -2.24
N GLY A 277 13.51 -17.71 -2.97
CA GLY A 277 12.70 -16.61 -3.44
C GLY A 277 12.60 -15.42 -2.47
N VAL A 278 13.11 -15.53 -1.23
CA VAL A 278 13.14 -14.39 -0.30
C VAL A 278 14.12 -13.32 -0.80
N ASP A 279 13.62 -12.08 -0.91
CA ASP A 279 14.34 -10.93 -1.46
C ASP A 279 14.15 -9.62 -0.64
N GLY A 280 13.52 -9.69 0.50
CA GLY A 280 13.35 -8.52 1.38
C GLY A 280 12.53 -8.83 2.61
N LEU A 281 12.10 -7.83 3.39
CA LEU A 281 12.39 -6.40 3.30
C LEU A 281 13.13 -5.90 4.54
N LYS A 282 12.46 -5.96 5.73
CA LYS A 282 12.94 -5.26 6.92
C LYS A 282 12.61 -5.99 8.21
N THR A 283 13.55 -6.00 9.12
CA THR A 283 13.38 -6.46 10.50
C THR A 283 13.20 -5.28 11.45
N GLY A 284 12.51 -5.52 12.56
CA GLY A 284 12.34 -4.55 13.62
C GLY A 284 12.37 -5.22 14.99
N SER A 285 13.00 -4.58 15.97
CA SER A 285 13.09 -5.12 17.31
C SER A 285 13.08 -3.97 18.33
N SER A 286 12.33 -4.12 19.40
CA SER A 286 12.26 -3.12 20.48
C SER A 286 11.71 -3.75 21.76
N PRO A 287 11.95 -3.15 22.94
CA PRO A 287 11.39 -3.64 24.21
C PRO A 287 9.87 -3.84 24.17
N SER A 288 9.13 -2.91 23.55
CA SER A 288 7.66 -2.98 23.47
C SER A 288 7.14 -3.75 22.27
N GLY A 289 7.93 -3.94 21.22
CA GLY A 289 7.57 -4.64 19.98
C GLY A 289 8.11 -6.07 19.90
N ALA A 290 8.94 -6.52 20.83
CA ALA A 290 9.70 -7.77 20.71
C ALA A 290 10.37 -7.89 19.33
N PHE A 291 10.21 -8.99 18.59
CA PHE A 291 10.88 -9.22 17.32
C PHE A 291 9.88 -9.31 16.16
N ASN A 292 10.07 -8.45 15.17
CA ASN A 292 9.19 -8.26 14.03
C ASN A 292 9.92 -8.50 12.72
N ILE A 293 9.18 -8.91 11.69
CA ILE A 293 9.71 -8.97 10.31
C ILE A 293 8.61 -8.66 9.30
N ASP A 294 8.94 -7.84 8.34
CA ASP A 294 8.26 -7.68 7.05
C ASP A 294 9.11 -8.41 6.02
N MET A 295 8.58 -9.48 5.46
CA MET A 295 9.29 -10.35 4.52
C MET A 295 8.54 -10.48 3.21
N THR A 296 9.28 -10.47 2.09
CA THR A 296 8.73 -10.76 0.77
C THR A 296 9.52 -11.86 0.09
N ALA A 297 8.82 -12.64 -0.73
CA ALA A 297 9.43 -13.67 -1.55
C ALA A 297 8.69 -13.81 -2.88
N LYS A 298 9.42 -14.22 -3.94
CA LYS A 298 8.85 -14.47 -5.26
C LYS A 298 9.27 -15.86 -5.78
N ARG A 299 8.27 -16.64 -6.26
CA ARG A 299 8.50 -17.87 -7.01
C ARG A 299 7.60 -17.88 -8.24
N GLY A 300 8.19 -17.91 -9.44
CA GLY A 300 7.43 -17.74 -10.68
C GLY A 300 6.71 -16.40 -10.72
N ASP A 301 5.40 -16.43 -10.96
CA ASP A 301 4.56 -15.22 -11.03
C ASP A 301 3.97 -14.82 -9.67
N LEU A 302 4.01 -15.71 -8.67
CA LEU A 302 3.49 -15.45 -7.34
C LEU A 302 4.53 -14.72 -6.49
N ARG A 303 4.20 -13.51 -6.03
CA ARG A 303 4.95 -12.73 -5.03
C ARG A 303 4.14 -12.60 -3.77
N LEU A 304 4.72 -12.94 -2.63
CA LEU A 304 4.09 -12.93 -1.33
C LEU A 304 4.70 -11.86 -0.41
N ILE A 305 3.86 -11.32 0.46
CA ILE A 305 4.25 -10.46 1.58
C ILE A 305 3.79 -11.13 2.87
N ALA A 306 4.71 -11.36 3.80
CA ALA A 306 4.46 -11.92 5.12
C ALA A 306 4.86 -10.91 6.20
N ILE A 307 3.87 -10.43 6.94
CA ILE A 307 4.07 -9.55 8.10
C ILE A 307 3.94 -10.37 9.37
N VAL A 308 4.95 -10.32 10.22
CA VAL A 308 5.00 -11.04 11.50
C VAL A 308 5.41 -10.08 12.60
N PHE A 309 4.56 -9.90 13.60
CA PHE A 309 4.77 -9.01 14.73
C PHE A 309 4.75 -9.72 16.07
N GLY A 310 5.69 -9.34 16.94
CA GLY A 310 5.68 -9.74 18.35
C GLY A 310 6.09 -11.18 18.61
N VAL A 311 7.14 -11.65 17.95
CA VAL A 311 7.73 -12.97 18.21
C VAL A 311 8.52 -12.95 19.51
N GLY A 312 8.27 -13.93 20.37
CA GLY A 312 9.03 -14.14 21.61
C GLY A 312 8.95 -13.00 22.63
N HIS A 313 9.98 -12.87 23.43
CA HIS A 313 10.12 -11.86 24.47
C HIS A 313 11.43 -11.09 24.30
N TRP A 314 11.38 -9.77 24.54
CA TRP A 314 12.55 -8.89 24.39
C TRP A 314 13.76 -9.31 25.19
N GLU A 315 13.55 -9.84 26.40
CA GLU A 315 14.62 -10.29 27.30
C GLU A 315 15.42 -11.46 26.73
N ASP A 316 14.84 -12.22 25.81
CA ASP A 316 15.52 -13.28 25.08
C ASP A 316 15.90 -12.81 23.66
N GLN A 317 17.11 -12.27 23.54
CA GLN A 317 17.62 -11.72 22.28
C GLN A 317 17.76 -12.77 21.14
N THR A 318 17.59 -14.07 21.43
CA THR A 318 17.51 -15.10 20.37
C THR A 318 16.22 -14.99 19.55
N GLY A 319 15.24 -14.23 20.01
CA GLY A 319 14.01 -13.89 19.26
C GLY A 319 14.30 -13.26 17.90
N GLU A 320 15.45 -12.59 17.72
CA GLU A 320 15.85 -12.07 16.40
C GLU A 320 15.99 -13.17 15.35
N PHE A 321 16.35 -14.40 15.74
CA PHE A 321 16.42 -15.57 14.86
C PHE A 321 15.05 -16.24 14.73
N ARG A 322 14.30 -16.32 15.82
CA ARG A 322 13.04 -17.08 15.91
C ARG A 322 11.91 -16.50 15.06
N ARG A 323 11.96 -15.20 14.68
CA ARG A 323 10.98 -14.59 13.75
C ARG A 323 11.01 -15.22 12.35
N HIS A 324 12.16 -15.74 11.90
CA HIS A 324 12.32 -16.29 10.54
C HIS A 324 11.51 -17.56 10.28
N PRO A 325 11.52 -18.58 11.17
CA PRO A 325 10.67 -19.77 11.00
C PRO A 325 9.19 -19.43 10.79
N PHE A 326 8.64 -18.44 11.52
CA PHE A 326 7.25 -18.05 11.37
C PHE A 326 6.95 -17.40 10.02
N ALA A 327 7.78 -16.45 9.60
CA ALA A 327 7.63 -15.82 8.29
C ALA A 327 7.86 -16.82 7.14
N ASN A 328 8.86 -17.69 7.26
CA ASN A 328 9.15 -18.74 6.30
C ASN A 328 7.99 -19.74 6.18
N ALA A 329 7.38 -20.14 7.30
CA ALA A 329 6.23 -21.05 7.29
C ALA A 329 5.02 -20.44 6.58
N MET A 330 4.76 -19.14 6.79
CA MET A 330 3.71 -18.40 6.07
C MET A 330 3.98 -18.35 4.56
N LEU A 331 5.22 -18.03 4.16
CA LEU A 331 5.61 -18.01 2.75
C LEU A 331 5.49 -19.40 2.11
N ASN A 332 5.95 -20.46 2.79
CA ASN A 332 5.79 -21.84 2.31
C ASN A 332 4.30 -22.19 2.16
N TYR A 333 3.46 -21.88 3.14
CA TYR A 333 2.01 -22.07 3.04
C TYR A 333 1.46 -21.36 1.80
N GLY A 334 1.83 -20.10 1.58
CA GLY A 334 1.38 -19.35 0.41
C GLY A 334 1.80 -20.01 -0.91
N PHE A 335 3.08 -20.39 -1.04
CA PHE A 335 3.55 -21.08 -2.25
C PHE A 335 3.02 -22.49 -2.42
N ASN A 336 2.70 -23.20 -1.34
CA ASN A 336 2.15 -24.55 -1.41
C ASN A 336 0.68 -24.55 -1.82
N HIS A 337 -0.12 -23.59 -1.30
CA HIS A 337 -1.57 -23.62 -1.42
C HIS A 337 -2.14 -22.65 -2.46
N PHE A 338 -1.38 -21.64 -2.91
CA PHE A 338 -1.87 -20.63 -3.85
C PHE A 338 -1.04 -20.59 -5.14
N GLU A 339 -1.68 -20.15 -6.22
CA GLU A 339 -1.06 -19.96 -7.54
C GLU A 339 -1.65 -18.75 -8.24
N VAL A 340 -0.87 -18.14 -9.14
CA VAL A 340 -1.35 -17.21 -10.15
C VAL A 340 -1.88 -18.04 -11.31
N LYS A 341 -3.15 -17.86 -11.68
CA LYS A 341 -3.83 -18.69 -12.68
C LYS A 341 -4.51 -17.83 -13.73
N GLU A 342 -4.34 -18.21 -14.98
CA GLU A 342 -5.19 -17.72 -16.07
C GLU A 342 -6.56 -18.37 -15.94
N ILE A 343 -7.57 -17.56 -15.56
CA ILE A 343 -8.96 -17.99 -15.37
C ILE A 343 -9.67 -18.07 -16.71
N LEU A 344 -9.46 -17.05 -17.55
CA LEU A 344 -10.00 -16.95 -18.90
C LEU A 344 -8.94 -16.40 -19.84
N PRO A 345 -8.71 -17.01 -21.00
CA PRO A 345 -7.85 -16.43 -22.04
C PRO A 345 -8.53 -15.22 -22.70
N ALA A 346 -7.72 -14.35 -23.29
CA ALA A 346 -8.23 -13.25 -24.13
C ALA A 346 -9.03 -13.78 -25.33
N GLY A 347 -9.95 -12.96 -25.85
CA GLY A 347 -10.78 -13.28 -27.00
C GLY A 347 -12.22 -13.61 -26.64
N GLU A 348 -12.93 -14.32 -27.54
CA GLU A 348 -14.35 -14.65 -27.35
C GLU A 348 -14.56 -15.65 -26.21
N GLN A 349 -15.45 -15.33 -25.29
CA GLN A 349 -15.82 -16.13 -24.14
C GLN A 349 -17.34 -16.20 -24.00
N VAL A 350 -17.83 -17.21 -23.27
CA VAL A 350 -19.25 -17.33 -22.89
C VAL A 350 -19.33 -17.44 -21.37
N ILE A 351 -19.91 -16.44 -20.74
CA ILE A 351 -20.09 -16.39 -19.27
C ILE A 351 -21.59 -16.44 -18.98
N GLY A 352 -22.04 -17.56 -18.40
CA GLY A 352 -23.47 -17.83 -18.29
C GLY A 352 -24.12 -17.90 -19.68
N GLU A 353 -25.06 -16.99 -19.94
CA GLU A 353 -25.75 -16.87 -21.26
C GLU A 353 -25.13 -15.77 -22.15
N GLU A 354 -24.16 -15.00 -21.65
CA GLU A 354 -23.60 -13.84 -22.32
C GLU A 354 -22.35 -14.21 -23.14
N LYS A 355 -22.29 -13.67 -24.37
CA LYS A 355 -21.09 -13.69 -25.21
C LYS A 355 -20.35 -12.39 -25.06
N ILE A 356 -19.08 -12.50 -24.67
CA ILE A 356 -18.18 -11.36 -24.44
C ILE A 356 -16.89 -11.55 -25.22
N THR A 357 -16.17 -10.47 -25.45
CA THR A 357 -14.78 -10.49 -25.95
C THR A 357 -13.88 -9.90 -24.90
N LEU A 358 -13.03 -10.73 -24.29
CA LEU A 358 -12.02 -10.32 -23.33
C LEU A 358 -10.84 -9.65 -24.07
N LYS A 359 -10.47 -8.45 -23.65
CA LYS A 359 -9.35 -7.71 -24.26
C LYS A 359 -7.98 -8.27 -23.86
N GLN A 360 -7.89 -8.74 -22.60
CA GLN A 360 -6.70 -9.37 -22.04
C GLN A 360 -7.12 -10.59 -21.20
N PRO A 361 -6.23 -11.56 -20.97
CA PRO A 361 -6.56 -12.69 -20.08
C PRO A 361 -7.00 -12.20 -18.70
N LEU A 362 -7.99 -12.86 -18.13
CA LEU A 362 -8.32 -12.70 -16.70
C LEU A 362 -7.39 -13.59 -15.90
N ILE A 363 -6.43 -12.97 -15.20
CA ILE A 363 -5.43 -13.65 -14.39
C ILE A 363 -5.66 -13.23 -12.93
N ASP A 364 -5.67 -14.21 -12.03
CA ASP A 364 -5.87 -13.93 -10.61
C ASP A 364 -5.11 -14.93 -9.72
N VAL A 365 -4.89 -14.57 -8.45
CA VAL A 365 -4.39 -15.49 -7.45
C VAL A 365 -5.55 -16.27 -6.85
N VAL A 366 -5.41 -17.59 -6.78
CA VAL A 366 -6.44 -18.51 -6.30
C VAL A 366 -5.81 -19.61 -5.44
N ASN A 367 -6.62 -20.26 -4.59
CA ASN A 367 -6.19 -21.50 -3.96
C ASN A 367 -6.07 -22.58 -5.03
N LYS A 368 -5.03 -23.39 -5.01
CA LYS A 368 -4.78 -24.47 -5.99
C LYS A 368 -5.86 -25.54 -6.03
N GLU A 369 -6.55 -25.74 -4.91
CA GLU A 369 -7.65 -26.71 -4.79
C GLU A 369 -8.97 -26.13 -5.32
N ASP A 370 -9.07 -24.81 -5.51
CA ASP A 370 -10.28 -24.17 -5.97
C ASP A 370 -10.46 -24.30 -7.48
N ASN A 371 -11.73 -24.38 -7.90
CA ASN A 371 -12.13 -24.24 -9.29
C ASN A 371 -12.83 -22.87 -9.48
N PRO A 372 -12.08 -21.78 -9.71
CA PRO A 372 -12.63 -20.44 -9.76
C PRO A 372 -13.61 -20.29 -10.93
N LYS A 373 -14.80 -19.74 -10.66
CA LYS A 373 -15.85 -19.51 -11.67
C LYS A 373 -15.94 -18.02 -11.97
N PRO A 374 -15.69 -17.61 -13.22
CA PRO A 374 -15.94 -16.25 -13.64
C PRO A 374 -17.45 -15.99 -13.80
N ILE A 375 -17.91 -14.84 -13.33
CA ILE A 375 -19.28 -14.36 -13.46
C ILE A 375 -19.30 -12.88 -13.87
N ILE A 376 -20.39 -12.44 -14.49
CA ILE A 376 -20.71 -11.03 -14.65
C ILE A 376 -21.67 -10.68 -13.50
N ASN A 377 -21.26 -9.77 -12.63
CA ASN A 377 -22.04 -9.38 -11.46
C ASN A 377 -23.12 -8.33 -11.81
N ASP A 378 -23.96 -7.96 -10.82
CA ASP A 378 -25.04 -6.97 -10.98
C ASP A 378 -24.56 -5.55 -11.37
N LYS A 379 -23.24 -5.30 -11.39
CA LYS A 379 -22.61 -4.05 -11.81
C LYS A 379 -22.00 -4.12 -13.21
N ASP A 380 -22.30 -5.17 -13.98
CA ASP A 380 -21.69 -5.46 -15.28
C ASP A 380 -20.16 -5.61 -15.23
N GLU A 381 -19.62 -6.15 -14.12
CA GLU A 381 -18.19 -6.41 -13.96
C GLU A 381 -17.92 -7.92 -14.07
N LEU A 382 -16.91 -8.30 -14.84
CA LEU A 382 -16.43 -9.68 -14.91
C LEU A 382 -15.47 -9.94 -13.74
N VAL A 383 -15.88 -10.79 -12.82
CA VAL A 383 -15.20 -11.10 -11.56
C VAL A 383 -15.29 -12.61 -11.27
N LEU A 384 -14.59 -13.08 -10.24
CA LEU A 384 -14.80 -14.43 -9.72
C LEU A 384 -16.03 -14.47 -8.80
N GLU A 385 -16.78 -15.58 -8.81
CA GLU A 385 -17.98 -15.80 -7.97
C GLU A 385 -17.65 -15.71 -6.47
N ASN A 386 -16.54 -16.33 -6.07
CA ASN A 386 -16.05 -16.33 -4.68
C ASN A 386 -14.57 -15.95 -4.67
N PRO A 387 -14.21 -14.66 -4.84
CA PRO A 387 -12.82 -14.23 -4.84
C PRO A 387 -12.23 -14.31 -3.43
N LEU A 388 -10.92 -14.51 -3.32
CA LEU A 388 -10.21 -14.29 -2.08
C LEU A 388 -10.43 -12.84 -1.61
N PRO A 389 -10.57 -12.59 -0.30
CA PRO A 389 -10.80 -11.24 0.22
C PRO A 389 -9.59 -10.33 -0.04
N GLN A 390 -9.83 -9.04 -0.23
CA GLN A 390 -8.78 -8.05 -0.24
C GLN A 390 -8.28 -7.74 1.17
N VAL A 391 -7.01 -7.42 1.32
CA VAL A 391 -6.45 -6.98 2.61
C VAL A 391 -7.00 -5.63 3.03
N SER A 392 -7.45 -4.80 2.05
CA SER A 392 -8.08 -3.49 2.24
C SER A 392 -9.09 -3.19 1.16
N ASP A 393 -10.17 -2.49 1.52
CA ASP A 393 -11.17 -1.97 0.56
C ASP A 393 -10.61 -0.88 -0.37
N THR A 394 -9.44 -0.30 -0.05
CA THR A 394 -8.77 0.68 -0.91
C THR A 394 -8.06 0.03 -2.10
N ILE A 395 -7.75 -1.26 -2.02
CA ILE A 395 -7.12 -2.02 -3.10
C ILE A 395 -8.22 -2.61 -3.99
N GLN A 396 -8.21 -2.24 -5.26
CA GLN A 396 -9.25 -2.67 -6.19
C GLN A 396 -9.13 -4.16 -6.50
N PRO A 397 -10.24 -4.92 -6.46
CA PRO A 397 -10.24 -6.33 -6.87
C PRO A 397 -9.95 -6.47 -8.37
N ILE A 398 -9.41 -7.61 -8.76
CA ILE A 398 -9.19 -7.94 -10.17
C ILE A 398 -10.53 -8.05 -10.90
N LYS A 399 -10.61 -7.42 -12.08
CA LYS A 399 -11.76 -7.44 -12.99
C LYS A 399 -11.29 -7.72 -14.41
N GLY A 400 -12.10 -8.49 -15.16
CA GLY A 400 -11.84 -8.67 -16.58
C GLY A 400 -12.28 -7.45 -17.40
N ASP A 401 -11.42 -6.98 -18.29
CA ASP A 401 -11.78 -5.93 -19.26
C ASP A 401 -12.37 -6.58 -20.52
N PHE A 402 -13.68 -6.42 -20.73
CA PHE A 402 -14.41 -7.06 -21.81
C PHE A 402 -15.36 -6.12 -22.54
N GLU A 403 -15.75 -6.52 -23.74
CA GLU A 403 -16.82 -5.90 -24.52
C GLU A 403 -17.92 -6.93 -24.78
N THR A 404 -19.18 -6.53 -24.66
CA THR A 404 -20.31 -7.36 -25.12
C THR A 404 -20.36 -7.39 -26.66
N ALA A 405 -21.08 -8.38 -27.25
CA ALA A 405 -21.24 -8.46 -28.69
C ALA A 405 -21.85 -7.19 -29.32
N GLU A 406 -22.67 -6.45 -28.57
CA GLU A 406 -23.25 -5.19 -29.00
C GLU A 406 -22.23 -4.04 -28.96
N GLN A 407 -21.43 -3.95 -27.90
CA GLN A 407 -20.34 -2.97 -27.76
C GLN A 407 -19.26 -3.19 -28.82
N ALA A 408 -18.88 -4.46 -29.07
CA ALA A 408 -17.91 -4.82 -30.09
C ALA A 408 -18.37 -4.41 -31.50
N LYS A 409 -19.68 -4.57 -31.84
CA LYS A 409 -20.25 -4.10 -33.09
C LYS A 409 -20.19 -2.56 -33.20
N LYS A 410 -20.50 -1.83 -32.15
CA LYS A 410 -20.40 -0.36 -32.12
C LYS A 410 -18.94 0.11 -32.26
N SER A 411 -18.00 -0.57 -31.64
CA SER A 411 -16.56 -0.26 -31.72
C SER A 411 -16.01 -0.55 -33.12
N ALA A 412 -16.44 -1.64 -33.76
CA ALA A 412 -16.05 -1.99 -35.15
C ALA A 412 -16.61 -0.99 -36.17
N ALA A 413 -17.89 -0.61 -36.04
CA ALA A 413 -18.51 0.41 -36.90
C ALA A 413 -17.81 1.78 -36.79
N LYS A 414 -17.31 2.12 -35.62
CA LYS A 414 -16.50 3.33 -35.39
C LYS A 414 -15.12 3.28 -36.07
N LYS A 415 -14.52 2.09 -36.18
CA LYS A 415 -13.20 1.90 -36.85
C LYS A 415 -13.31 1.92 -38.37
N ASP A 416 -14.43 1.48 -38.95
CA ASP A 416 -14.63 1.42 -40.37
C ASP A 416 -15.10 2.74 -41.02
N GLY A 417 -15.13 3.84 -40.31
CA GLY A 417 -15.34 5.20 -40.82
C GLY A 417 -16.80 5.58 -41.11
N GLU A 418 -17.78 4.75 -40.75
CA GLU A 418 -19.19 5.14 -40.71
C GLU A 418 -19.52 5.79 -39.34
N THR A 419 -18.92 6.92 -39.09
CA THR A 419 -19.36 7.80 -37.99
C THR A 419 -20.61 8.50 -38.46
N ASN A 420 -21.76 8.05 -37.96
CA ASN A 420 -22.98 8.86 -38.04
C ASN A 420 -22.78 10.06 -37.10
N LEU A 421 -22.28 11.17 -37.64
CA LEU A 421 -22.08 12.44 -36.93
C LEU A 421 -23.31 12.86 -36.11
N LEU A 422 -24.50 12.38 -36.47
CA LEU A 422 -25.77 12.63 -35.77
C LEU A 422 -25.90 11.83 -34.45
N ASP A 423 -25.31 10.64 -34.36
CA ASP A 423 -25.37 9.83 -33.12
C ASP A 423 -24.32 10.29 -32.10
N ASP A 424 -23.12 10.68 -32.56
CA ASP A 424 -22.12 11.32 -31.71
C ASP A 424 -22.61 12.66 -31.13
N VAL A 425 -23.38 13.43 -31.92
CA VAL A 425 -24.01 14.68 -31.44
C VAL A 425 -25.13 14.41 -30.44
N LYS A 426 -25.92 13.34 -30.61
CA LYS A 426 -26.96 12.96 -29.64
C LYS A 426 -26.36 12.51 -28.29
N ASP A 427 -25.31 11.69 -28.30
CA ASP A 427 -24.62 11.23 -27.07
C ASP A 427 -23.98 12.42 -26.32
N VAL A 428 -23.40 13.39 -27.04
CA VAL A 428 -22.83 14.61 -26.43
C VAL A 428 -23.92 15.57 -25.93
N MET A 429 -25.11 15.54 -26.53
CA MET A 429 -26.26 16.39 -26.11
C MET A 429 -27.12 15.75 -25.00
N ASP A 430 -26.87 14.50 -24.62
CA ASP A 430 -27.54 13.89 -23.47
C ASP A 430 -27.11 14.56 -22.16
N MET A 431 -28.08 15.20 -21.49
CA MET A 431 -27.90 15.92 -20.24
C MET A 431 -27.43 15.03 -19.08
N SER A 432 -27.46 13.70 -19.21
CA SER A 432 -26.91 12.76 -18.26
C SER A 432 -25.38 12.65 -18.36
N HIS A 433 -24.80 12.98 -19.52
CA HIS A 433 -23.35 12.89 -19.74
C HIS A 433 -22.60 14.04 -19.04
N PRO A 434 -21.54 13.75 -18.26
CA PRO A 434 -20.79 14.80 -17.51
C PRO A 434 -20.28 15.93 -18.41
N ILE A 435 -19.83 15.63 -19.63
CA ILE A 435 -19.29 16.58 -20.61
C ILE A 435 -20.40 17.52 -21.14
N ALA A 436 -21.63 17.00 -21.38
CA ALA A 436 -22.74 17.79 -21.85
C ALA A 436 -23.06 18.96 -20.92
N LYS A 437 -23.08 18.71 -19.60
CA LYS A 437 -23.30 19.75 -18.57
C LYS A 437 -22.30 20.90 -18.67
N TRP A 438 -21.01 20.57 -18.90
CA TRP A 438 -19.97 21.59 -19.03
C TRP A 438 -20.08 22.39 -20.33
N ILE A 439 -20.49 21.74 -21.44
CA ILE A 439 -20.73 22.41 -22.74
C ILE A 439 -21.87 23.40 -22.61
N PHE A 440 -23.00 23.02 -21.97
CA PHE A 440 -24.14 23.94 -21.75
C PHE A 440 -23.79 25.07 -20.82
N ILE A 441 -23.02 24.83 -19.74
CA ILE A 441 -22.53 25.87 -18.84
C ILE A 441 -21.62 26.86 -19.60
N LEU A 442 -20.68 26.35 -20.41
CA LEU A 442 -19.78 27.18 -21.20
C LEU A 442 -20.54 28.03 -22.25
N ALA A 443 -21.51 27.42 -22.95
CA ALA A 443 -22.37 28.13 -23.90
C ALA A 443 -23.19 29.23 -23.21
N GLY A 444 -23.71 28.94 -22.01
CA GLY A 444 -24.42 29.95 -21.20
C GLY A 444 -23.53 31.13 -20.78
N VAL A 445 -22.30 30.86 -20.39
CA VAL A 445 -21.31 31.88 -20.02
C VAL A 445 -20.95 32.74 -21.25
N ILE A 446 -20.75 32.14 -22.41
CA ILE A 446 -20.44 32.85 -23.67
C ILE A 446 -21.61 33.77 -24.06
N LEU A 447 -22.86 33.26 -24.00
CA LEU A 447 -24.04 34.07 -24.29
C LEU A 447 -24.18 35.26 -23.33
N LEU A 448 -23.92 35.04 -22.04
CA LEU A 448 -23.93 36.13 -21.04
C LEU A 448 -22.86 37.17 -21.35
N PHE A 449 -21.67 36.75 -21.75
CA PHE A 449 -20.57 37.65 -22.12
C PHE A 449 -20.92 38.48 -23.36
N ILE A 450 -21.54 37.85 -24.38
CA ILE A 450 -22.02 38.55 -25.58
C ILE A 450 -23.09 39.57 -25.22
N LEU A 451 -24.02 39.22 -24.32
CA LEU A 451 -25.09 40.15 -23.87
C LEU A 451 -24.50 41.36 -23.16
N ILE A 452 -23.53 41.13 -22.26
CA ILE A 452 -22.81 42.21 -21.55
C ILE A 452 -22.08 43.11 -22.56
N LEU A 453 -21.42 42.53 -23.55
CA LEU A 453 -20.72 43.29 -24.60
C LEU A 453 -21.66 44.13 -25.42
N ILE A 454 -22.86 43.60 -25.81
CA ILE A 454 -23.90 44.34 -26.54
C ILE A 454 -24.39 45.51 -25.69
N ILE A 455 -24.65 45.29 -24.39
CA ILE A 455 -25.09 46.36 -23.48
C ILE A 455 -24.01 47.45 -23.37
N PHE A 456 -22.75 47.05 -23.28
CA PHE A 456 -21.61 47.99 -23.19
C PHE A 456 -21.50 48.83 -24.47
N LEU A 457 -21.56 48.18 -25.65
CA LEU A 457 -21.52 48.86 -26.96
C LEU A 457 -22.71 49.82 -27.17
N ALA A 458 -23.91 49.41 -26.75
CA ALA A 458 -25.10 50.22 -26.81
C ALA A 458 -24.99 51.48 -25.91
N ARG A 459 -24.40 51.31 -24.69
CA ARG A 459 -24.12 52.43 -23.76
C ARG A 459 -23.07 53.38 -24.31
N ASP A 460 -22.03 52.86 -24.92
CA ASP A 460 -20.95 53.68 -25.53
C ASP A 460 -21.50 54.43 -26.76
N HIS A 461 -22.32 53.79 -27.60
CA HIS A 461 -22.98 54.43 -28.72
C HIS A 461 -23.91 55.58 -28.25
N LYS A 462 -24.67 55.34 -27.17
CA LYS A 462 -25.55 56.37 -26.57
C LYS A 462 -24.77 57.54 -25.98
N LYS A 463 -23.59 57.29 -25.37
CA LYS A 463 -22.66 58.31 -24.88
C LYS A 463 -22.08 59.11 -26.04
N ARG A 464 -21.65 58.51 -27.11
CA ARG A 464 -21.11 59.17 -28.31
C ARG A 464 -22.16 60.01 -29.03
N LYS A 465 -23.41 59.55 -29.10
CA LYS A 465 -24.55 60.31 -29.65
C LYS A 465 -24.87 61.54 -28.84
N ARG A 466 -24.87 61.44 -27.49
CA ARG A 466 -25.05 62.59 -26.59
C ARG A 466 -23.88 63.58 -26.69
N ALA A 467 -22.63 63.10 -26.78
CA ALA A 467 -21.48 63.99 -26.94
C ALA A 467 -21.48 64.73 -28.28
N ARG A 468 -22.01 64.12 -29.36
CA ARG A 468 -22.19 64.80 -30.68
C ARG A 468 -23.29 65.85 -30.65
N GLN A 469 -24.41 65.61 -29.94
CA GLN A 469 -25.49 66.62 -29.76
C GLN A 469 -24.99 67.81 -28.95
N MET A 470 -24.27 67.60 -27.87
CA MET A 470 -23.71 68.69 -27.06
C MET A 470 -22.63 69.54 -27.78
N ARG A 471 -21.93 68.95 -28.76
CA ARG A 471 -20.98 69.68 -29.64
C ARG A 471 -21.71 70.51 -30.70
N GLY A 472 -22.90 70.08 -31.20
CA GLY A 472 -23.69 70.80 -32.16
C GLY A 472 -24.39 72.05 -31.59
N GLU A 473 -24.67 72.06 -30.28
CA GLU A 473 -25.32 73.22 -29.60
C GLU A 473 -24.31 74.29 -29.15
N ARG A 474 -22.97 74.05 -29.24
CA ARG A 474 -21.98 75.10 -28.93
C ARG A 474 -21.51 75.90 -30.14
N PHE A 475 -22.09 75.64 -31.33
CA PHE A 475 -21.78 76.39 -32.58
C PHE A 475 -23.03 76.93 -33.26
N LYS A 476 -24.09 77.22 -32.44
CA LYS A 476 -25.21 78.13 -32.88
C LYS A 476 -25.25 79.39 -32.03
#